data_630b79e82cad68a7cd125fba5a36f475
#
_entry.id   630b79e82cad68a7cd125fba5a36f475
#
_cell.length_a   1.000
_cell.length_b   1.000
_cell.length_c   1.000
_cell.angle_alpha   90.00
_cell.angle_beta   90.00
_cell.angle_gamma   90.00
#
_symmetry.space_group_name_H-M   'P 1'
#
loop_
_entity.id
_entity.type
_entity.pdbx_description
1 polymer ?
#
loop_
_entity_poly.entity_id
_entity_poly.type
_entity_poly.pdbx_seq_one_letter_code
_entity_poly.pdbx_strand_id
1 'polypeptide(L)'
;MDILPSLSAYTVFLGIAGIGFLFLIISAVFGEIFDFFDHDIDFDHGGPGILSSRVIAVFITAFGAFGAIAVNNGMSAGAASGVGAGSGVLFGGVIYMFLRFLYGQQASSDVLASDLVGQTGRVIIGIPANGVGQVRVRIGEELVDKVAQSRDGLAIAENTPVKVDEVLGETVIVKKQ
;
A
#
# COMPACT_ATOMS: atom_id res chain seq x y z
N MET A 1 26.73 30.72 -32.40
CA MET A 1 25.95 29.60 -32.98
C MET A 1 25.11 29.03 -31.83
N ASP A 2 24.03 29.76 -31.47
CA ASP A 2 23.16 29.37 -30.36
C ASP A 2 22.17 28.33 -30.87
N ILE A 3 22.53 27.06 -30.71
CA ILE A 3 21.74 25.90 -31.17
C ILE A 3 20.60 25.54 -30.19
N LEU A 4 20.54 26.22 -29.05
CA LEU A 4 19.45 26.04 -28.11
C LEU A 4 18.39 27.13 -28.34
N PRO A 5 17.22 26.80 -28.93
CA PRO A 5 16.12 27.72 -28.91
C PRO A 5 15.84 28.03 -27.43
N SER A 6 15.72 29.31 -27.09
CA SER A 6 15.36 29.74 -25.75
C SER A 6 14.04 29.07 -25.39
N LEU A 7 14.09 27.97 -24.64
CA LEU A 7 12.90 27.25 -24.21
C LEU A 7 12.05 28.22 -23.38
N SER A 8 10.87 28.52 -23.88
CA SER A 8 9.95 29.38 -23.15
C SER A 8 9.61 28.69 -21.82
N ALA A 9 9.40 29.48 -20.76
CA ALA A 9 9.02 28.95 -19.47
C ALA A 9 7.78 28.03 -19.60
N TYR A 10 6.86 28.37 -20.49
CA TYR A 10 5.69 27.53 -20.82
C TYR A 10 6.10 26.13 -21.31
N THR A 11 7.03 26.04 -22.24
CA THR A 11 7.49 24.76 -22.80
C THR A 11 8.20 23.92 -21.75
N VAL A 12 8.95 24.53 -20.83
CA VAL A 12 9.60 23.83 -19.71
C VAL A 12 8.57 23.22 -18.78
N PHE A 13 7.59 24.01 -18.34
CA PHE A 13 6.52 23.50 -17.48
C PHE A 13 5.69 22.41 -18.16
N LEU A 14 5.38 22.57 -19.44
CA LEU A 14 4.66 21.56 -20.21
C LEU A 14 5.46 20.26 -20.34
N GLY A 15 6.78 20.35 -20.53
CA GLY A 15 7.68 19.22 -20.55
C GLY A 15 7.70 18.47 -19.21
N ILE A 16 7.77 19.20 -18.10
CA ILE A 16 7.69 18.62 -16.74
C ILE A 16 6.35 17.89 -16.54
N ALA A 17 5.23 18.52 -16.93
CA ALA A 17 3.92 17.89 -16.86
C ALA A 17 3.85 16.61 -17.70
N GLY A 18 4.39 16.65 -18.92
CA GLY A 18 4.42 15.50 -19.82
C GLY A 18 5.21 14.31 -19.26
N ILE A 19 6.38 14.58 -18.68
CA ILE A 19 7.21 13.54 -18.03
C ILE A 19 6.47 12.93 -16.85
N GLY A 20 5.90 13.74 -15.97
CA GLY A 20 5.12 13.25 -14.82
C GLY A 20 3.92 12.42 -15.26
N PHE A 21 3.17 12.89 -16.27
CA PHE A 21 2.01 12.18 -16.80
C PHE A 21 2.38 10.86 -17.48
N LEU A 22 3.46 10.85 -18.27
CA LEU A 22 3.99 9.62 -18.89
C LEU A 22 4.35 8.60 -17.81
N PHE A 23 5.01 9.04 -16.74
CA PHE A 23 5.34 8.17 -15.61
C PHE A 23 4.08 7.60 -14.95
N LEU A 24 3.02 8.40 -14.77
CA LEU A 24 1.73 7.92 -14.24
C LEU A 24 1.11 6.84 -15.12
N ILE A 25 1.13 7.03 -16.46
CA ILE A 25 0.63 6.01 -17.40
C ILE A 25 1.42 4.71 -17.27
N ILE A 26 2.76 4.82 -17.28
CA ILE A 26 3.63 3.65 -17.14
C ILE A 26 3.37 2.94 -15.80
N SER A 27 3.28 3.70 -14.72
CA SER A 27 2.97 3.16 -13.38
C SER A 27 1.59 2.49 -13.33
N ALA A 28 0.59 2.99 -14.06
CA ALA A 28 -0.74 2.37 -14.11
C ALA A 28 -0.76 1.06 -14.89
N VAL A 29 0.05 0.96 -15.96
CA VAL A 29 0.11 -0.25 -16.83
C VAL A 29 1.03 -1.31 -16.25
N PHE A 30 2.13 -0.91 -15.65
CA PHE A 30 3.20 -1.78 -15.14
C PHE A 30 3.32 -1.69 -13.61
N GLY A 31 2.22 -1.47 -12.90
CA GLY A 31 2.17 -1.15 -11.46
C GLY A 31 3.03 -2.06 -10.58
N GLU A 32 3.07 -3.36 -10.87
CA GLU A 32 3.87 -4.32 -10.11
C GLU A 32 5.40 -4.06 -10.19
N ILE A 33 5.89 -3.49 -11.29
CA ILE A 33 7.32 -3.19 -11.46
C ILE A 33 7.73 -1.98 -10.59
N PHE A 34 6.82 -1.04 -10.38
CA PHE A 34 7.08 0.16 -9.60
C PHE A 34 6.86 -0.05 -8.09
N ASP A 35 6.08 -1.04 -7.70
CA ASP A 35 5.96 -1.44 -6.29
C ASP A 35 7.31 -1.94 -5.73
N PHE A 36 8.19 -2.47 -6.60
CA PHE A 36 9.56 -2.82 -6.22
C PHE A 36 10.41 -1.59 -5.85
N PHE A 37 10.22 -0.47 -6.54
CA PHE A 37 10.93 0.79 -6.22
C PHE A 37 10.32 1.53 -5.03
N ASP A 38 9.02 1.36 -4.76
CA ASP A 38 8.35 1.96 -3.61
C ASP A 38 8.76 1.29 -2.29
N HIS A 39 9.17 0.02 -2.33
CA HIS A 39 9.57 -0.75 -1.14
C HIS A 39 10.82 -0.18 -0.43
N ASP A 40 11.72 0.44 -1.19
CA ASP A 40 12.98 1.00 -0.64
C ASP A 40 12.82 2.41 -0.04
N ILE A 41 11.67 3.08 -0.24
CA ILE A 41 11.42 4.46 0.19
C ILE A 41 10.43 4.55 1.37
N ASP A 42 9.74 3.47 1.70
CA ASP A 42 8.79 3.43 2.81
C ASP A 42 9.51 3.25 4.15
N PHE A 43 9.64 4.35 4.87
CA PHE A 43 10.16 4.37 6.25
C PHE A 43 9.13 3.95 7.31
N ASP A 44 7.91 3.60 6.92
CA ASP A 44 6.84 3.30 7.86
C ASP A 44 6.12 1.98 7.52
N HIS A 45 5.95 1.15 8.53
CA HIS A 45 5.36 -0.18 8.44
C HIS A 45 3.83 -0.04 8.32
N GLY A 46 3.29 -0.04 7.10
CA GLY A 46 1.85 -0.22 6.95
C GLY A 46 1.08 0.67 5.98
N GLY A 47 1.71 1.20 4.93
CA GLY A 47 0.98 1.94 3.89
C GLY A 47 1.88 2.74 2.96
N PRO A 48 1.33 3.31 1.87
CA PRO A 48 2.14 4.11 0.95
C PRO A 48 2.67 5.35 1.65
N GLY A 49 3.99 5.53 1.61
CA GLY A 49 4.66 6.72 2.12
C GLY A 49 4.27 7.98 1.34
N ILE A 50 4.45 9.15 1.97
CA ILE A 50 4.27 10.46 1.30
C ILE A 50 5.20 10.59 0.07
N LEU A 51 6.34 9.88 0.10
CA LEU A 51 7.34 9.84 -0.97
C LEU A 51 7.12 8.69 -1.96
N SER A 52 5.96 8.05 -1.96
CA SER A 52 5.69 7.00 -2.95
C SER A 52 5.81 7.54 -4.37
N SER A 53 6.29 6.72 -5.27
CA SER A 53 6.51 7.08 -6.69
C SER A 53 5.26 7.65 -7.34
N ARG A 54 4.07 7.17 -6.93
CA ARG A 54 2.77 7.64 -7.43
C ARG A 54 2.46 9.06 -6.95
N VAL A 55 2.69 9.36 -5.68
CA VAL A 55 2.48 10.70 -5.11
C VAL A 55 3.42 11.71 -5.75
N ILE A 56 4.69 11.34 -5.92
CA ILE A 56 5.70 12.19 -6.58
C ILE A 56 5.31 12.46 -8.04
N ALA A 57 4.85 11.45 -8.78
CA ALA A 57 4.45 11.61 -10.16
C ALA A 57 3.24 12.55 -10.32
N VAL A 58 2.24 12.44 -9.43
CA VAL A 58 1.09 13.36 -9.39
C VAL A 58 1.56 14.78 -9.07
N PHE A 59 2.45 14.94 -8.09
CA PHE A 59 3.03 16.24 -7.77
C PHE A 59 3.72 16.86 -8.98
N ILE A 60 4.60 16.14 -9.67
CA ILE A 60 5.35 16.64 -10.85
C ILE A 60 4.38 17.00 -11.99
N THR A 61 3.38 16.17 -12.23
CA THR A 61 2.37 16.41 -13.26
C THR A 61 1.57 17.69 -12.97
N ALA A 62 1.07 17.83 -11.76
CA ALA A 62 0.30 18.99 -11.33
C ALA A 62 1.17 20.26 -11.32
N PHE A 63 2.40 20.17 -10.80
CA PHE A 63 3.37 21.27 -10.83
C PHE A 63 3.57 21.79 -12.25
N GLY A 64 3.85 20.91 -13.19
CA GLY A 64 4.07 21.28 -14.59
C GLY A 64 2.82 21.83 -15.27
N ALA A 65 1.67 21.16 -15.10
CA ALA A 65 0.43 21.56 -15.76
C ALA A 65 -0.05 22.94 -15.27
N PHE A 66 -0.13 23.15 -13.96
CA PHE A 66 -0.59 24.43 -13.39
C PHE A 66 0.45 25.53 -13.56
N GLY A 67 1.77 25.20 -13.54
CA GLY A 67 2.83 26.13 -13.89
C GLY A 67 2.71 26.60 -15.34
N ALA A 68 2.47 25.70 -16.28
CA ALA A 68 2.25 26.05 -17.70
C ALA A 68 1.02 26.97 -17.87
N ILE A 69 -0.09 26.62 -17.22
CA ILE A 69 -1.33 27.45 -17.23
C ILE A 69 -1.02 28.85 -16.69
N ALA A 70 -0.30 28.97 -15.57
CA ALA A 70 0.04 30.24 -14.96
C ALA A 70 0.91 31.12 -15.88
N VAL A 71 1.93 30.54 -16.54
CA VAL A 71 2.75 31.25 -17.53
C VAL A 71 1.91 31.68 -18.74
N ASN A 72 1.02 30.81 -19.23
CA ASN A 72 0.13 31.15 -20.34
C ASN A 72 -0.83 32.31 -20.02
N ASN A 73 -1.19 32.47 -18.76
CA ASN A 73 -1.98 33.60 -18.25
C ASN A 73 -1.14 34.85 -17.94
N GLY A 74 0.13 34.90 -18.38
CA GLY A 74 0.99 36.08 -18.28
C GLY A 74 1.74 36.20 -16.96
N MET A 75 1.73 35.17 -16.10
CA MET A 75 2.54 35.19 -14.88
C MET A 75 4.02 35.01 -15.18
N SER A 76 4.87 35.63 -14.38
CA SER A 76 6.32 35.38 -14.43
C SER A 76 6.64 33.93 -14.06
N ALA A 77 7.75 33.38 -14.55
CA ALA A 77 8.17 32.02 -14.29
C ALA A 77 8.27 31.72 -12.77
N GLY A 78 8.73 32.70 -11.98
CA GLY A 78 8.79 32.54 -10.51
C GLY A 78 7.43 32.45 -9.86
N ALA A 79 6.46 33.28 -10.26
CA ALA A 79 5.08 33.20 -9.76
C ALA A 79 4.40 31.90 -10.22
N ALA A 80 4.64 31.50 -11.46
CA ALA A 80 4.13 30.23 -12.00
C ALA A 80 4.68 29.01 -11.27
N SER A 81 5.96 29.04 -10.83
CA SER A 81 6.54 28.00 -9.99
C SER A 81 5.83 27.91 -8.62
N GLY A 82 5.46 29.05 -8.04
CA GLY A 82 4.66 29.07 -6.79
C GLY A 82 3.29 28.43 -6.97
N VAL A 83 2.58 28.77 -8.07
CA VAL A 83 1.28 28.16 -8.41
C VAL A 83 1.43 26.65 -8.64
N GLY A 84 2.46 26.25 -9.41
CA GLY A 84 2.77 24.85 -9.65
C GLY A 84 3.03 24.08 -8.37
N ALA A 85 3.90 24.63 -7.47
CA ALA A 85 4.22 24.00 -6.19
C ALA A 85 2.97 23.84 -5.30
N GLY A 86 2.15 24.89 -5.18
CA GLY A 86 0.89 24.82 -4.44
C GLY A 86 -0.06 23.76 -4.99
N SER A 87 -0.20 23.71 -6.31
CA SER A 87 -1.02 22.69 -6.98
C SER A 87 -0.45 21.29 -6.80
N GLY A 88 0.87 21.13 -6.94
CA GLY A 88 1.54 19.85 -6.71
C GLY A 88 1.31 19.31 -5.30
N VAL A 89 1.46 20.15 -4.27
CA VAL A 89 1.18 19.77 -2.88
C VAL A 89 -0.29 19.39 -2.70
N LEU A 90 -1.20 20.17 -3.28
CA LEU A 90 -2.64 19.91 -3.15
C LEU A 90 -3.00 18.56 -3.78
N PHE A 91 -2.67 18.34 -5.04
CA PHE A 91 -3.03 17.11 -5.75
C PHE A 91 -2.25 15.90 -5.23
N GLY A 92 -0.94 16.05 -4.90
CA GLY A 92 -0.15 15.02 -4.24
C GLY A 92 -0.74 14.62 -2.88
N GLY A 93 -1.18 15.61 -2.09
CA GLY A 93 -1.85 15.38 -0.81
C GLY A 93 -3.18 14.63 -0.96
N VAL A 94 -3.99 15.00 -1.95
CA VAL A 94 -5.28 14.31 -2.23
C VAL A 94 -5.03 12.84 -2.59
N ILE A 95 -4.09 12.58 -3.52
CA ILE A 95 -3.80 11.18 -3.91
C ILE A 95 -3.19 10.39 -2.75
N TYR A 96 -2.33 10.99 -1.95
CA TYR A 96 -1.79 10.37 -0.75
C TYR A 96 -2.90 9.95 0.23
N MET A 97 -3.84 10.85 0.54
CA MET A 97 -4.97 10.54 1.41
C MET A 97 -5.85 9.42 0.83
N PHE A 98 -6.07 9.43 -0.48
CA PHE A 98 -6.85 8.40 -1.17
C PHE A 98 -6.16 7.03 -1.09
N LEU A 99 -4.86 6.97 -1.40
CA LEU A 99 -4.08 5.75 -1.28
C LEU A 99 -4.09 5.23 0.16
N ARG A 100 -3.84 6.08 1.15
CA ARG A 100 -3.87 5.70 2.56
C ARG A 100 -5.23 5.15 2.99
N PHE A 101 -6.31 5.73 2.50
CA PHE A 101 -7.66 5.23 2.75
C PHE A 101 -7.87 3.82 2.17
N LEU A 102 -7.43 3.57 0.93
CA LEU A 102 -7.50 2.24 0.31
C LEU A 102 -6.68 1.21 1.07
N TYR A 103 -5.44 1.54 1.43
CA TYR A 103 -4.58 0.65 2.22
C TYR A 103 -5.14 0.38 3.61
N GLY A 104 -5.74 1.37 4.26
CA GLY A 104 -6.41 1.19 5.55
C GLY A 104 -7.58 0.21 5.50
N GLN A 105 -8.24 0.08 4.35
CA GLN A 105 -9.29 -0.92 4.16
C GLN A 105 -8.73 -2.33 3.92
N GLN A 106 -7.55 -2.46 3.33
CA GLN A 106 -6.88 -3.74 3.13
C GLN A 106 -6.24 -4.27 4.42
N ALA A 107 -5.69 -3.39 5.25
CA ALA A 107 -5.07 -3.73 6.53
C ALA A 107 -6.06 -4.30 7.57
N SER A 108 -7.37 -4.14 7.38
CA SER A 108 -8.38 -4.77 8.22
C SER A 108 -8.44 -6.30 8.09
N SER A 109 -7.76 -6.89 7.12
CA SER A 109 -7.68 -8.35 6.95
C SER A 109 -6.47 -8.98 7.62
N ASP A 110 -5.48 -8.19 8.04
CA ASP A 110 -4.37 -8.66 8.86
C ASP A 110 -4.78 -8.64 10.33
N VAL A 111 -5.48 -9.69 10.73
CA VAL A 111 -5.70 -9.99 12.14
C VAL A 111 -4.33 -10.11 12.80
N LEU A 112 -4.03 -9.16 13.68
CA LEU A 112 -2.76 -9.16 14.41
C LEU A 112 -2.60 -10.51 15.13
N ALA A 113 -1.42 -11.09 15.06
CA ALA A 113 -1.11 -12.36 15.74
C ALA A 113 -1.49 -12.32 17.23
N SER A 114 -1.38 -11.13 17.85
CA SER A 114 -1.82 -10.88 19.23
C SER A 114 -3.31 -11.12 19.48
N ASP A 115 -4.16 -10.88 18.47
CA ASP A 115 -5.62 -11.00 18.63
C ASP A 115 -6.09 -12.46 18.51
N LEU A 116 -5.25 -13.30 17.90
CA LEU A 116 -5.49 -14.74 17.78
C LEU A 116 -5.14 -15.52 19.03
N VAL A 117 -4.10 -15.12 19.77
CA VAL A 117 -3.64 -15.83 20.97
C VAL A 117 -4.72 -15.82 22.04
N GLY A 118 -5.03 -17.00 22.54
CA GLY A 118 -6.06 -17.19 23.58
C GLY A 118 -7.48 -17.35 23.03
N GLN A 119 -7.73 -17.11 21.75
CA GLN A 119 -9.03 -17.28 21.12
C GLN A 119 -9.40 -18.75 20.95
N THR A 120 -10.69 -19.02 20.91
CA THR A 120 -11.22 -20.35 20.64
C THR A 120 -11.59 -20.48 19.17
N GLY A 121 -11.35 -21.66 18.63
CA GLY A 121 -11.69 -21.99 17.27
C GLY A 121 -12.15 -23.42 17.11
N ARG A 122 -12.42 -23.80 15.87
CA ARG A 122 -12.81 -25.16 15.50
C ARG A 122 -11.96 -25.64 14.32
N VAL A 123 -11.48 -26.86 14.41
CA VAL A 123 -10.75 -27.49 13.31
C VAL A 123 -11.69 -27.72 12.13
N ILE A 124 -11.36 -27.15 10.97
CA ILE A 124 -12.11 -27.30 9.72
C ILE A 124 -11.46 -28.31 8.78
N ILE A 125 -10.15 -28.47 8.86
CA ILE A 125 -9.39 -29.54 8.19
C ILE A 125 -8.56 -30.23 9.27
N GLY A 126 -8.74 -31.54 9.46
CA GLY A 126 -8.07 -32.33 10.49
C GLY A 126 -6.56 -32.11 10.50
N ILE A 127 -5.99 -32.01 11.68
CA ILE A 127 -4.54 -31.82 11.89
C ILE A 127 -3.96 -33.23 12.12
N PRO A 128 -3.14 -33.78 11.20
CA PRO A 128 -2.46 -35.06 11.43
C PRO A 128 -1.36 -34.93 12.48
N ALA A 129 -0.91 -36.06 13.04
CA ALA A 129 0.19 -36.08 13.98
C ALA A 129 1.45 -35.43 13.37
N ASN A 130 2.03 -34.44 14.04
CA ASN A 130 3.16 -33.65 13.59
C ASN A 130 2.96 -32.94 12.24
N GLY A 131 1.72 -32.81 11.78
CA GLY A 131 1.38 -32.15 10.52
C GLY A 131 0.59 -30.87 10.75
N VAL A 132 0.09 -30.31 9.65
CA VAL A 132 -0.69 -29.09 9.60
C VAL A 132 -2.12 -29.37 9.11
N GLY A 133 -3.07 -28.62 9.63
CA GLY A 133 -4.46 -28.58 9.20
C GLY A 133 -4.94 -27.15 9.13
N GLN A 134 -6.27 -26.95 9.25
CA GLN A 134 -6.84 -25.60 9.29
C GLN A 134 -7.83 -25.48 10.45
N VAL A 135 -7.81 -24.30 11.08
CA VAL A 135 -8.76 -23.94 12.12
C VAL A 135 -9.47 -22.66 11.74
N ARG A 136 -10.74 -22.60 12.09
CA ARG A 136 -11.54 -21.39 12.04
C ARG A 136 -11.60 -20.80 13.44
N VAL A 137 -11.05 -19.60 13.58
CA VAL A 137 -10.99 -18.86 14.84
C VAL A 137 -11.97 -17.70 14.76
N ARG A 138 -12.69 -17.43 15.85
CA ARG A 138 -13.57 -16.26 15.96
C ARG A 138 -12.84 -15.15 16.66
N ILE A 139 -12.80 -13.96 16.03
CA ILE A 139 -12.23 -12.75 16.58
C ILE A 139 -13.31 -11.68 16.53
N GLY A 140 -13.88 -11.36 17.68
CA GLY A 140 -15.06 -10.50 17.72
C GLY A 140 -16.23 -11.10 16.94
N GLU A 141 -16.65 -10.44 15.87
CA GLU A 141 -17.72 -10.90 14.97
C GLU A 141 -17.20 -11.59 13.70
N GLU A 142 -15.88 -11.57 13.46
CA GLU A 142 -15.25 -12.12 12.26
C GLU A 142 -14.79 -13.57 12.48
N LEU A 143 -14.92 -14.40 11.43
CA LEU A 143 -14.40 -15.76 11.38
C LEU A 143 -13.19 -15.80 10.44
N VAL A 144 -12.04 -16.19 10.97
CA VAL A 144 -10.77 -16.22 10.25
C VAL A 144 -10.25 -17.65 10.16
N ASP A 145 -9.94 -18.10 8.96
CA ASP A 145 -9.34 -19.40 8.71
C ASP A 145 -7.82 -19.28 8.69
N LYS A 146 -7.14 -20.06 9.55
CA LYS A 146 -5.68 -20.09 9.66
C LYS A 146 -5.15 -21.51 9.58
N VAL A 147 -3.93 -21.63 9.03
CA VAL A 147 -3.18 -22.90 9.09
C VAL A 147 -2.85 -23.18 10.55
N ALA A 148 -3.05 -24.43 10.99
CA ALA A 148 -2.86 -24.78 12.39
C ALA A 148 -2.04 -26.06 12.55
N GLN A 149 -1.23 -26.06 13.61
CA GLN A 149 -0.48 -27.23 14.06
C GLN A 149 -0.80 -27.53 15.53
N SER A 150 -0.84 -28.82 15.87
CA SER A 150 -1.04 -29.25 17.24
C SER A 150 0.20 -28.97 18.09
N ARG A 151 0.02 -28.35 19.26
CA ARG A 151 1.14 -28.11 20.21
C ARG A 151 1.80 -29.40 20.68
N ASP A 152 0.99 -30.44 20.94
CA ASP A 152 1.47 -31.69 21.50
C ASP A 152 1.89 -32.69 20.39
N GLY A 153 1.85 -32.29 19.12
CA GLY A 153 2.13 -33.13 17.96
C GLY A 153 1.10 -34.24 17.74
N LEU A 154 0.02 -34.29 18.52
CA LEU A 154 -1.04 -35.29 18.41
C LEU A 154 -2.03 -34.89 17.30
N ALA A 155 -2.61 -35.90 16.67
CA ALA A 155 -3.66 -35.66 15.68
C ALA A 155 -4.92 -35.07 16.31
N ILE A 156 -5.50 -34.05 15.65
CA ILE A 156 -6.76 -33.44 16.06
C ILE A 156 -7.76 -33.63 14.92
N ALA A 157 -8.86 -34.29 15.23
CA ALA A 157 -9.91 -34.57 14.24
C ALA A 157 -10.64 -33.27 13.85
N GLU A 158 -11.21 -33.29 12.65
CA GLU A 158 -12.11 -32.25 12.17
C GLU A 158 -13.25 -32.01 13.16
N ASN A 159 -13.75 -30.78 13.19
CA ASN A 159 -14.84 -30.33 14.03
C ASN A 159 -14.53 -30.29 15.55
N THR A 160 -13.26 -30.51 15.94
CA THR A 160 -12.84 -30.47 17.36
C THR A 160 -12.63 -29.02 17.79
N PRO A 161 -13.15 -28.62 18.98
CA PRO A 161 -12.85 -27.30 19.53
C PRO A 161 -11.42 -27.22 20.02
N VAL A 162 -10.75 -26.12 19.67
CA VAL A 162 -9.35 -25.85 20.02
C VAL A 162 -9.18 -24.42 20.51
N LYS A 163 -8.11 -24.19 21.26
CA LYS A 163 -7.68 -22.85 21.67
C LYS A 163 -6.34 -22.54 21.04
N VAL A 164 -6.20 -21.32 20.53
CA VAL A 164 -4.92 -20.82 20.00
C VAL A 164 -4.01 -20.53 21.19
N ASP A 165 -2.83 -21.12 21.18
CA ASP A 165 -1.83 -20.99 22.23
C ASP A 165 -0.73 -20.01 21.83
N GLU A 166 -0.28 -20.09 20.57
CA GLU A 166 0.79 -19.27 20.03
C GLU A 166 0.61 -19.06 18.51
N VAL A 167 1.22 -18.02 17.97
CA VAL A 167 1.24 -17.73 16.53
C VAL A 167 2.68 -17.69 16.05
N LEU A 168 3.02 -18.53 15.08
CA LEU A 168 4.34 -18.61 14.45
C LEU A 168 4.23 -18.24 12.96
N GLY A 169 4.45 -16.96 12.63
CA GLY A 169 4.23 -16.44 11.28
C GLY A 169 2.76 -16.57 10.87
N GLU A 170 2.46 -17.32 9.81
CA GLU A 170 1.09 -17.57 9.34
C GLU A 170 0.41 -18.80 9.98
N THR A 171 1.15 -19.57 10.78
CA THR A 171 0.65 -20.80 11.40
C THR A 171 0.30 -20.56 12.87
N VAL A 172 -0.88 -20.98 13.27
CA VAL A 172 -1.30 -20.95 14.69
C VAL A 172 -1.03 -22.30 15.35
N ILE A 173 -0.45 -22.26 16.55
CA ILE A 173 -0.28 -23.43 17.39
C ILE A 173 -1.53 -23.57 18.25
N VAL A 174 -2.19 -24.71 18.14
CA VAL A 174 -3.45 -24.95 18.84
C VAL A 174 -3.35 -26.10 19.82
N LYS A 175 -4.14 -25.99 20.87
CA LYS A 175 -4.32 -27.01 21.91
C LYS A 175 -5.78 -27.44 21.94
N LYS A 176 -6.01 -28.75 22.05
CA LYS A 176 -7.37 -29.29 22.25
C LYS A 176 -7.97 -28.74 23.56
N GLN A 177 -9.21 -28.31 23.50
CA GLN A 177 -9.96 -27.80 24.64
C GLN A 177 -10.58 -28.93 25.46
#